data_6c4f405610f686c7579143758274d8d6
#
_entry.id   6c4f405610f686c7579143758274d8d6
#
_cell.length_a   1.000
_cell.length_b   1.000
_cell.length_c   1.000
_cell.angle_alpha   90.00
_cell.angle_beta   90.00
_cell.angle_gamma   90.00
#
_symmetry.space_group_name_H-M   'P 1'
#
loop_
_entity.id
_entity.type
_entity.pdbx_description
1 polymer ?
#
loop_
_entity_poly.entity_id
_entity_poly.type
_entity_poly.pdbx_seq_one_letter_code
_entity_poly.pdbx_strand_id
1 'polypeptide(L)'
;AMTNVAFSGVLLLGIRAIGIFPNKSEAESVLHFWKYAGWLMGVEEKWLVNKESEAWKLLQWMNYAHPKIDQSSQMLAKSLSKEPFERQYKHFNTFFQKKAYRNHLDITQLFLGKQKMKDLGLKPRPFAWYPLYLLAKNTLIYNGARHSDLLKKYLQQHGRAEQEYALALYQNAGKQLASMHQ
;
A
#
# COMPACT_ATOMS: atom_id res chain seq x y z
N ALA A 1 14.86 -9.99 0.99
CA ALA A 1 14.63 -9.45 2.35
C ALA A 1 13.86 -8.13 2.32
N MET A 2 14.35 -7.07 1.69
CA MET A 2 13.71 -5.74 1.66
C MET A 2 12.26 -5.78 1.20
N THR A 3 11.97 -6.42 0.07
CA THR A 3 10.61 -6.57 -0.48
C THR A 3 9.68 -7.29 0.50
N ASN A 4 10.16 -8.35 1.15
CA ASN A 4 9.39 -9.10 2.13
C ASN A 4 8.99 -8.24 3.34
N VAL A 5 9.92 -7.42 3.88
CA VAL A 5 9.62 -6.48 4.97
C VAL A 5 8.66 -5.38 4.52
N ALA A 6 8.73 -4.94 3.26
CA ALA A 6 7.79 -3.98 2.71
C ALA A 6 6.35 -4.51 2.71
N PHE A 7 6.14 -5.77 2.33
CA PHE A 7 4.81 -6.39 2.34
C PHE A 7 4.33 -6.86 3.72
N SER A 8 5.20 -6.95 4.70
CA SER A 8 4.83 -7.32 6.09
C SER A 8 4.81 -6.11 7.01
N GLY A 9 5.96 -5.62 7.42
CA GLY A 9 6.07 -4.54 8.41
C GLY A 9 5.58 -3.18 7.91
N VAL A 10 5.93 -2.81 6.64
CA VAL A 10 5.48 -1.52 6.07
C VAL A 10 3.98 -1.54 5.83
N LEU A 11 3.41 -2.68 5.41
CA LEU A 11 1.97 -2.84 5.26
C LEU A 11 1.25 -2.60 6.60
N LEU A 12 1.68 -3.27 7.69
CA LEU A 12 1.08 -3.09 9.02
C LEU A 12 1.16 -1.65 9.50
N LEU A 13 2.30 -1.00 9.30
CA LEU A 13 2.46 0.41 9.58
C LEU A 13 1.50 1.27 8.75
N GLY A 14 1.43 1.01 7.46
CA GLY A 14 0.61 1.75 6.51
C GLY A 14 -0.86 1.72 6.88
N ILE A 15 -1.42 0.54 7.16
CA ILE A 15 -2.82 0.41 7.54
C ILE A 15 -3.13 1.07 8.89
N ARG A 16 -2.20 1.02 9.86
CA ARG A 16 -2.33 1.74 11.13
C ARG A 16 -2.36 3.26 10.93
N ALA A 17 -1.49 3.77 10.06
CA ALA A 17 -1.41 5.21 9.75
C ALA A 17 -2.70 5.76 9.11
N ILE A 18 -3.49 4.91 8.47
CA ILE A 18 -4.79 5.28 7.88
C ILE A 18 -6.00 4.80 8.70
N GLY A 19 -5.82 4.40 9.96
CA GLY A 19 -6.91 4.16 10.91
C GLY A 19 -7.41 2.72 11.00
N ILE A 20 -6.67 1.74 10.49
CA ILE A 20 -6.94 0.31 10.66
C ILE A 20 -5.95 -0.25 11.68
N PHE A 21 -6.43 -0.69 12.83
CA PHE A 21 -5.60 -1.12 13.95
C PHE A 21 -5.71 -2.64 14.18
N PRO A 22 -4.97 -3.47 13.41
CA PRO A 22 -4.96 -4.91 13.63
C PRO A 22 -4.57 -5.21 15.08
N ASN A 23 -5.23 -6.18 15.69
CA ASN A 23 -4.84 -6.68 16.99
C ASN A 23 -3.54 -7.49 16.88
N LYS A 24 -2.99 -7.91 18.03
CA LYS A 24 -1.71 -8.62 18.06
C LYS A 24 -1.74 -9.91 17.23
N SER A 25 -2.79 -10.71 17.35
CA SER A 25 -2.92 -11.97 16.62
C SER A 25 -3.06 -11.76 15.11
N GLU A 26 -3.80 -10.74 14.68
CA GLU A 26 -3.94 -10.36 13.26
C GLU A 26 -2.59 -9.90 12.68
N ALA A 27 -1.85 -9.07 13.40
CA ALA A 27 -0.54 -8.61 12.98
C ALA A 27 0.49 -9.77 12.89
N GLU A 28 0.49 -10.66 13.90
CA GLU A 28 1.33 -11.87 13.89
C GLU A 28 0.99 -12.80 12.72
N SER A 29 -0.28 -12.93 12.36
CA SER A 29 -0.72 -13.72 11.21
C SER A 29 -0.18 -13.16 9.88
N VAL A 30 -0.19 -11.84 9.72
CA VAL A 30 0.40 -11.17 8.53
C VAL A 30 1.90 -11.42 8.48
N LEU A 31 2.61 -11.26 9.60
CA LEU A 31 4.05 -11.49 9.67
C LEU A 31 4.39 -12.95 9.37
N HIS A 32 3.64 -13.89 9.93
CA HIS A 32 3.82 -15.32 9.70
C HIS A 32 3.61 -15.70 8.23
N PHE A 33 2.56 -15.20 7.61
CA PHE A 33 2.30 -15.41 6.18
C PHE A 33 3.48 -14.93 5.32
N TRP A 34 3.94 -13.70 5.54
CA TRP A 34 5.05 -13.15 4.77
C TRP A 34 6.40 -13.78 5.11
N LYS A 35 6.59 -14.27 6.34
CA LYS A 35 7.74 -15.08 6.70
C LYS A 35 7.78 -16.35 5.88
N TYR A 36 6.66 -17.08 5.80
CA TYR A 36 6.54 -18.31 5.01
C TYR A 36 6.76 -18.05 3.52
N ALA A 37 6.11 -17.02 2.96
CA ALA A 37 6.31 -16.62 1.57
C ALA A 37 7.77 -16.24 1.27
N GLY A 38 8.42 -15.50 2.17
CA GLY A 38 9.82 -15.14 2.06
C GLY A 38 10.76 -16.35 2.09
N TRP A 39 10.48 -17.31 2.96
CA TRP A 39 11.24 -18.56 3.03
C TRP A 39 11.12 -19.35 1.71
N LEU A 40 9.91 -19.49 1.16
CA LEU A 40 9.68 -20.13 -0.14
C LEU A 40 10.42 -19.43 -1.29
N MET A 41 10.58 -18.10 -1.22
CA MET A 41 11.34 -17.31 -2.20
C MET A 41 12.87 -17.34 -1.97
N GLY A 42 13.36 -18.14 -1.02
CA GLY A 42 14.80 -18.26 -0.74
C GLY A 42 15.39 -17.10 0.06
N VAL A 43 14.57 -16.34 0.79
CA VAL A 43 15.11 -15.32 1.72
C VAL A 43 15.73 -16.01 2.93
N GLU A 44 16.99 -15.68 3.25
CA GLU A 44 17.67 -16.22 4.41
C GLU A 44 16.87 -15.94 5.70
N GLU A 45 16.79 -16.95 6.57
CA GLU A 45 15.94 -16.92 7.77
C GLU A 45 16.23 -15.73 8.70
N LYS A 46 17.50 -15.32 8.80
CA LYS A 46 17.92 -14.17 9.61
C LYS A 46 17.27 -12.84 9.19
N TRP A 47 16.74 -12.75 7.97
CA TRP A 47 16.05 -11.58 7.42
C TRP A 47 14.53 -11.69 7.45
N LEU A 48 14.01 -12.81 7.94
CA LEU A 48 12.58 -13.05 8.08
C LEU A 48 12.11 -12.59 9.46
N VAL A 49 11.25 -11.60 9.49
CA VAL A 49 10.78 -10.97 10.74
C VAL A 49 9.68 -11.79 11.40
N ASN A 50 9.72 -11.89 12.73
CA ASN A 50 8.70 -12.55 13.55
C ASN A 50 7.82 -11.55 14.30
N LYS A 51 8.30 -10.33 14.52
CA LYS A 51 7.64 -9.29 15.32
C LYS A 51 7.62 -7.96 14.59
N GLU A 52 6.60 -7.14 14.82
CA GLU A 52 6.54 -5.79 14.28
C GLU A 52 7.77 -4.94 14.67
N SER A 53 8.27 -5.11 15.88
CA SER A 53 9.47 -4.40 16.36
C SER A 53 10.73 -4.73 15.56
N GLU A 54 10.85 -5.95 15.06
CA GLU A 54 11.96 -6.37 14.19
C GLU A 54 11.80 -5.75 12.79
N ALA A 55 10.57 -5.76 12.25
CA ALA A 55 10.25 -5.09 11.00
C ALA A 55 10.59 -3.59 11.04
N TRP A 56 10.27 -2.92 12.15
CA TRP A 56 10.62 -1.52 12.38
C TRP A 56 12.13 -1.26 12.35
N LYS A 57 12.91 -2.08 13.04
CA LYS A 57 14.36 -1.97 13.04
C LYS A 57 14.93 -2.14 11.63
N LEU A 58 14.46 -3.15 10.88
CA LEU A 58 14.88 -3.36 9.51
C LEU A 58 14.51 -2.18 8.61
N LEU A 59 13.31 -1.60 8.76
CA LEU A 59 12.90 -0.41 8.02
C LEU A 59 13.81 0.80 8.29
N GLN A 60 14.22 1.01 9.53
CA GLN A 60 15.17 2.06 9.87
C GLN A 60 16.51 1.82 9.17
N TRP A 61 17.07 0.61 9.25
CA TRP A 61 18.30 0.25 8.55
C TRP A 61 18.18 0.42 7.02
N MET A 62 17.06 0.03 6.43
CA MET A 62 16.80 0.22 5.02
C MET A 62 16.80 1.70 4.63
N ASN A 63 16.23 2.59 5.46
CA ASN A 63 16.27 4.03 5.21
C ASN A 63 17.70 4.61 5.22
N TYR A 64 18.59 4.10 6.07
CA TYR A 64 20.00 4.50 6.08
C TYR A 64 20.78 3.95 4.89
N ALA A 65 20.45 2.73 4.45
CA ALA A 65 21.15 2.04 3.38
C ALA A 65 20.67 2.43 1.96
N HIS A 66 19.62 3.26 1.86
CA HIS A 66 19.09 3.65 0.55
C HIS A 66 20.10 4.48 -0.25
N PRO A 67 20.33 4.12 -1.53
CA PRO A 67 21.11 4.95 -2.43
C PRO A 67 20.45 6.32 -2.63
N LYS A 68 21.24 7.30 -3.07
CA LYS A 68 20.72 8.63 -3.43
C LYS A 68 19.67 8.47 -4.54
N ILE A 69 18.61 9.27 -4.44
CA ILE A 69 17.57 9.34 -5.46
C ILE A 69 18.21 9.85 -6.77
N ASP A 70 18.05 9.08 -7.82
CA ASP A 70 18.56 9.33 -9.16
C ASP A 70 17.43 9.63 -10.16
N GLN A 71 17.79 9.84 -11.43
CA GLN A 71 16.83 10.11 -12.48
C GLN A 71 15.85 8.94 -12.70
N SER A 72 16.31 7.69 -12.56
CA SER A 72 15.47 6.51 -12.72
C SER A 72 14.42 6.42 -11.62
N SER A 73 14.80 6.73 -10.38
CA SER A 73 13.88 6.86 -9.24
C SER A 73 12.81 7.91 -9.47
N GLN A 74 13.19 9.06 -10.04
CA GLN A 74 12.24 10.14 -10.37
C GLN A 74 11.27 9.73 -11.48
N MET A 75 11.76 9.07 -12.52
CA MET A 75 10.91 8.56 -13.62
C MET A 75 9.91 7.54 -13.11
N LEU A 76 10.35 6.60 -12.28
CA LEU A 76 9.49 5.58 -11.66
C LEU A 76 8.43 6.24 -10.77
N ALA A 77 8.82 7.18 -9.90
CA ALA A 77 7.89 7.89 -9.03
C ALA A 77 6.83 8.66 -9.81
N LYS A 78 7.20 9.33 -10.90
CA LYS A 78 6.27 10.02 -11.80
C LYS A 78 5.31 9.06 -12.48
N SER A 79 5.78 7.90 -12.94
CA SER A 79 4.93 6.87 -13.55
C SER A 79 3.94 6.29 -12.53
N LEU A 80 4.42 5.91 -11.36
CA LEU A 80 3.56 5.39 -10.28
C LEU A 80 2.54 6.44 -9.81
N SER A 81 2.90 7.72 -9.78
CA SER A 81 1.95 8.78 -9.39
C SER A 81 0.77 8.91 -10.35
N LYS A 82 0.91 8.50 -11.62
CA LYS A 82 -0.15 8.54 -12.64
C LYS A 82 -1.06 7.32 -12.65
N GLU A 83 -0.75 6.31 -11.85
CA GLU A 83 -1.53 5.06 -11.77
C GLU A 83 -3.05 5.30 -11.63
N PRO A 84 -3.54 6.28 -10.84
CA PRO A 84 -4.97 6.56 -10.77
C PRO A 84 -5.63 6.97 -12.09
N PHE A 85 -4.88 7.51 -13.05
CA PHE A 85 -5.41 7.85 -14.39
C PHE A 85 -5.47 6.64 -15.32
N GLU A 86 -4.59 5.68 -15.12
CA GLU A 86 -4.37 4.57 -16.06
C GLU A 86 -5.16 3.31 -15.70
N ARG A 87 -5.38 3.03 -14.41
CA ARG A 87 -6.01 1.79 -13.94
C ARG A 87 -7.42 1.96 -13.40
N GLN A 88 -7.53 2.52 -12.21
CA GLN A 88 -8.82 2.47 -11.48
C GLN A 88 -9.85 3.45 -11.98
N TYR A 89 -9.42 4.61 -12.52
CA TYR A 89 -10.31 5.70 -12.87
C TYR A 89 -10.32 6.03 -14.36
N LYS A 90 -9.79 5.14 -15.19
CA LYS A 90 -9.69 5.35 -16.65
C LYS A 90 -11.04 5.69 -17.29
N HIS A 91 -12.13 5.11 -16.80
CA HIS A 91 -13.49 5.30 -17.31
C HIS A 91 -14.28 6.41 -16.58
N PHE A 92 -13.70 7.03 -15.56
CA PHE A 92 -14.33 8.12 -14.84
C PHE A 92 -14.08 9.46 -15.51
N ASN A 93 -14.98 10.43 -15.24
CA ASN A 93 -14.76 11.78 -15.74
C ASN A 93 -13.48 12.42 -15.14
N THR A 94 -12.97 13.44 -15.82
CA THR A 94 -11.72 14.13 -15.48
C THR A 94 -11.70 14.67 -14.04
N PHE A 95 -12.86 15.02 -13.49
CA PHE A 95 -12.95 15.53 -12.11
C PHE A 95 -12.59 14.44 -11.10
N PHE A 96 -13.17 13.24 -11.22
CA PHE A 96 -12.88 12.12 -10.33
C PHE A 96 -11.45 11.62 -10.48
N GLN A 97 -10.93 11.58 -11.70
CA GLN A 97 -9.52 11.24 -11.95
C GLN A 97 -8.58 12.20 -11.23
N LYS A 98 -8.80 13.51 -11.35
CA LYS A 98 -7.98 14.53 -10.65
C LYS A 98 -8.11 14.41 -9.13
N LYS A 99 -9.30 14.10 -8.62
CA LYS A 99 -9.52 13.87 -7.18
C LYS A 99 -8.74 12.64 -6.70
N ALA A 100 -8.82 11.53 -7.43
CA ALA A 100 -8.08 10.31 -7.11
C ALA A 100 -6.56 10.53 -7.13
N TYR A 101 -6.04 11.23 -8.13
CA TYR A 101 -4.63 11.61 -8.21
C TYR A 101 -4.19 12.46 -7.01
N ARG A 102 -4.99 13.45 -6.61
CA ARG A 102 -4.69 14.25 -5.42
C ARG A 102 -4.65 13.41 -4.15
N ASN A 103 -5.63 12.52 -3.98
CA ASN A 103 -5.69 11.62 -2.84
C ASN A 103 -4.49 10.67 -2.80
N HIS A 104 -4.07 10.15 -3.96
CA HIS A 104 -2.88 9.33 -4.08
C HIS A 104 -1.61 10.10 -3.66
N LEU A 105 -1.44 11.35 -4.12
CA LEU A 105 -0.32 12.19 -3.69
C LEU A 105 -0.36 12.52 -2.18
N ASP A 106 -1.53 12.72 -1.59
CA ASP A 106 -1.67 12.94 -0.16
C ASP A 106 -1.22 11.72 0.66
N ILE A 107 -1.56 10.50 0.22
CA ILE A 107 -1.09 9.24 0.83
C ILE A 107 0.42 9.10 0.64
N THR A 108 0.92 9.35 -0.55
CA THR A 108 2.36 9.32 -0.82
C THR A 108 3.12 10.29 0.08
N GLN A 109 2.58 11.50 0.28
CA GLN A 109 3.17 12.50 1.18
C GLN A 109 3.16 12.08 2.66
N LEU A 110 2.12 11.35 3.11
CA LEU A 110 2.08 10.80 4.46
C LEU A 110 3.29 9.90 4.73
N PHE A 111 3.63 9.03 3.77
CA PHE A 111 4.69 8.03 3.95
C PHE A 111 6.09 8.55 3.63
N LEU A 112 6.24 9.35 2.60
CA LEU A 112 7.56 9.84 2.16
C LEU A 112 7.96 11.16 2.80
N GLY A 113 6.99 11.97 3.22
CA GLY A 113 7.22 13.34 3.63
C GLY A 113 7.47 14.30 2.46
N LYS A 114 7.38 15.60 2.73
CA LYS A 114 7.47 16.64 1.70
C LYS A 114 8.84 16.70 1.00
N GLN A 115 9.92 16.45 1.75
CA GLN A 115 11.26 16.55 1.19
C GLN A 115 11.53 15.43 0.19
N LYS A 116 11.31 14.19 0.55
CA LYS A 116 11.50 13.04 -0.36
C LYS A 116 10.60 13.12 -1.60
N MET A 117 9.36 13.66 -1.47
CA MET A 117 8.53 13.92 -2.63
C MET A 117 9.18 14.91 -3.61
N LYS A 118 9.78 16.01 -3.12
CA LYS A 118 10.51 16.97 -3.96
C LYS A 118 11.70 16.31 -4.65
N ASP A 119 12.47 15.53 -3.90
CA ASP A 119 13.65 14.82 -4.41
C ASP A 119 13.26 13.82 -5.53
N LEU A 120 12.07 13.20 -5.43
CA LEU A 120 11.47 12.34 -6.45
C LEU A 120 10.78 13.11 -7.59
N GLY A 121 10.84 14.44 -7.60
CA GLY A 121 10.22 15.28 -8.64
C GLY A 121 8.68 15.31 -8.58
N LEU A 122 8.09 14.94 -7.44
CA LEU A 122 6.66 15.05 -7.16
C LEU A 122 6.36 16.38 -6.46
N LYS A 123 5.15 16.92 -6.68
CA LYS A 123 4.73 18.17 -6.05
C LYS A 123 4.05 17.90 -4.70
N PRO A 124 4.70 18.19 -3.56
CA PRO A 124 4.05 18.07 -2.27
C PRO A 124 2.95 19.13 -2.11
N ARG A 125 1.92 18.77 -1.36
CA ARG A 125 0.83 19.70 -1.03
C ARG A 125 1.13 20.41 0.30
N PRO A 126 0.66 21.65 0.48
CA PRO A 126 0.81 22.37 1.75
C PRO A 126 0.22 21.56 2.90
N PHE A 127 -0.96 20.98 2.68
CA PHE A 127 -1.66 20.13 3.63
C PHE A 127 -2.30 18.92 2.94
N ALA A 128 -2.01 17.72 3.44
CA ALA A 128 -2.55 16.46 2.94
C ALA A 128 -3.77 16.05 3.79
N TRP A 129 -4.97 16.40 3.34
CA TRP A 129 -6.22 16.15 4.07
C TRP A 129 -6.69 14.69 4.00
N TYR A 130 -6.45 14.04 2.89
CA TYR A 130 -7.02 12.73 2.61
C TYR A 130 -6.60 11.65 3.62
N PRO A 131 -5.33 11.57 4.07
CA PRO A 131 -4.94 10.65 5.14
C PRO A 131 -5.68 10.87 6.45
N LEU A 132 -5.96 12.12 6.84
CA LEU A 132 -6.74 12.42 8.05
C LEU A 132 -8.19 11.97 7.90
N TYR A 133 -8.79 12.18 6.73
CA TYR A 133 -10.11 11.67 6.42
C TYR A 133 -10.13 10.13 6.51
N LEU A 134 -9.14 9.44 5.94
CA LEU A 134 -9.04 7.98 6.03
C LEU A 134 -8.86 7.51 7.47
N LEU A 135 -7.99 8.16 8.25
CA LEU A 135 -7.77 7.86 9.65
C LEU A 135 -9.09 7.90 10.42
N ALA A 136 -9.85 8.99 10.32
CA ALA A 136 -11.12 9.13 11.01
C ALA A 136 -12.17 8.11 10.53
N LYS A 137 -12.37 8.00 9.20
CA LYS A 137 -13.33 7.08 8.59
C LYS A 137 -13.03 5.63 8.97
N ASN A 138 -11.80 5.17 8.78
CA ASN A 138 -11.43 3.78 9.01
C ASN A 138 -11.46 3.44 10.50
N THR A 139 -11.04 4.36 11.38
CA THR A 139 -11.14 4.16 12.82
C THR A 139 -12.58 3.94 13.25
N LEU A 140 -13.53 4.74 12.76
CA LEU A 140 -14.95 4.58 13.06
C LEU A 140 -15.50 3.25 12.51
N ILE A 141 -15.20 2.92 11.25
CA ILE A 141 -15.67 1.69 10.60
C ILE A 141 -15.06 0.46 11.29
N TYR A 142 -13.76 0.48 11.59
CA TYR A 142 -13.06 -0.64 12.21
C TYR A 142 -13.55 -0.88 13.65
N ASN A 143 -13.73 0.18 14.44
CA ASN A 143 -14.31 0.03 15.77
C ASN A 143 -15.78 -0.44 15.71
N GLY A 144 -16.57 0.06 14.77
CA GLY A 144 -17.94 -0.42 14.55
C GLY A 144 -17.98 -1.91 14.19
N ALA A 145 -17.08 -2.36 13.31
CA ALA A 145 -16.99 -3.76 12.91
C ALA A 145 -16.55 -4.72 14.05
N ARG A 146 -15.84 -4.21 15.05
CA ARG A 146 -15.50 -5.00 16.26
C ARG A 146 -16.72 -5.32 17.13
N HIS A 147 -17.76 -4.47 17.07
CA HIS A 147 -18.96 -4.58 17.90
C HIS A 147 -20.21 -5.00 17.10
N SER A 148 -20.10 -5.22 15.78
CA SER A 148 -21.22 -5.56 14.90
C SER A 148 -20.83 -6.67 13.92
N ASP A 149 -21.40 -7.86 14.09
CA ASP A 149 -21.19 -8.98 13.17
C ASP A 149 -21.74 -8.70 11.77
N LEU A 150 -22.81 -7.91 11.66
CA LEU A 150 -23.36 -7.49 10.38
C LEU A 150 -22.36 -6.62 9.62
N LEU A 151 -21.78 -5.61 10.28
CA LEU A 151 -20.79 -4.73 9.66
C LEU A 151 -19.52 -5.51 9.30
N LYS A 152 -19.09 -6.43 10.15
CA LYS A 152 -17.94 -7.31 9.89
C LYS A 152 -18.17 -8.15 8.62
N LYS A 153 -19.33 -8.82 8.51
CA LYS A 153 -19.70 -9.62 7.34
C LYS A 153 -19.76 -8.76 6.07
N TYR A 154 -20.37 -7.57 6.16
CA TYR A 154 -20.43 -6.64 5.04
C TYR A 154 -19.03 -6.23 4.55
N LEU A 155 -18.12 -5.87 5.45
CA LEU A 155 -16.75 -5.51 5.10
C LEU A 155 -15.98 -6.67 4.48
N GLN A 156 -16.18 -7.89 4.99
CA GLN A 156 -15.57 -9.10 4.42
C GLN A 156 -16.06 -9.38 3.00
N GLN A 157 -17.37 -9.29 2.77
CA GLN A 157 -17.97 -9.49 1.44
C GLN A 157 -17.49 -8.42 0.45
N HIS A 158 -17.49 -7.15 0.88
CA HIS A 158 -17.02 -6.05 0.05
C HIS A 158 -15.53 -6.20 -0.28
N GLY A 159 -14.70 -6.54 0.70
CA GLY A 159 -13.28 -6.79 0.49
C GLY A 159 -13.00 -7.93 -0.48
N ARG A 160 -13.77 -9.03 -0.42
CA ARG A 160 -13.67 -10.14 -1.38
C ARG A 160 -14.05 -9.70 -2.79
N ALA A 161 -15.15 -8.98 -2.93
CA ALA A 161 -15.59 -8.47 -4.23
C ALA A 161 -14.53 -7.56 -4.88
N GLU A 162 -13.89 -6.68 -4.10
CA GLU A 162 -12.79 -5.83 -4.58
C GLU A 162 -11.55 -6.65 -4.98
N GLN A 163 -11.22 -7.70 -4.24
CA GLN A 163 -10.11 -8.61 -4.58
C GLN A 163 -10.39 -9.37 -5.88
N GLU A 164 -11.60 -9.90 -6.05
CA GLU A 164 -12.02 -10.60 -7.26
C GLU A 164 -12.00 -9.67 -8.48
N TYR A 165 -12.49 -8.45 -8.31
CA TYR A 165 -12.43 -7.43 -9.35
C TYR A 165 -10.98 -7.09 -9.76
N ALA A 166 -10.12 -6.86 -8.79
CA ALA A 166 -8.69 -6.60 -9.04
C ALA A 166 -8.02 -7.78 -9.75
N LEU A 167 -8.29 -9.01 -9.31
CA LEU A 167 -7.75 -10.23 -9.95
C LEU A 167 -8.21 -10.35 -11.41
N ALA A 168 -9.50 -10.11 -11.68
CA ALA A 168 -10.04 -10.14 -13.03
C ALA A 168 -9.37 -9.11 -13.95
N LEU A 169 -9.07 -7.90 -13.45
CA LEU A 169 -8.32 -6.88 -14.20
C LEU A 169 -6.91 -7.37 -14.60
N TYR A 170 -6.19 -8.01 -13.67
CA TYR A 170 -4.85 -8.55 -13.95
C TYR A 170 -4.90 -9.70 -14.95
N GLN A 171 -5.86 -10.61 -14.84
CA GLN A 171 -6.04 -11.73 -15.77
C GLN A 171 -6.35 -11.24 -17.19
N ASN A 172 -7.22 -10.23 -17.33
CA ASN A 172 -7.56 -9.65 -18.61
C ASN A 172 -6.37 -8.92 -19.24
N ALA A 173 -5.60 -8.16 -18.46
CA ALA A 173 -4.38 -7.52 -18.92
C ALA A 173 -3.33 -8.57 -19.40
N GLY A 174 -3.17 -9.67 -18.67
CA GLY A 174 -2.27 -10.76 -19.07
C GLY A 174 -2.69 -11.42 -20.38
N LYS A 175 -3.99 -11.65 -20.62
CA LYS A 175 -4.51 -12.19 -21.88
C LYS A 175 -4.27 -11.24 -23.06
N GLN A 176 -4.46 -9.94 -22.86
CA GLN A 176 -4.19 -8.93 -23.89
C GLN A 176 -2.71 -8.91 -24.29
N LEU A 177 -1.79 -8.97 -23.32
CA LEU A 177 -0.35 -9.03 -23.60
C LEU A 177 0.03 -10.30 -24.36
N ALA A 178 -0.52 -11.45 -23.98
CA ALA A 178 -0.27 -12.72 -24.68
C ALA A 178 -0.76 -12.72 -26.13
N SER A 179 -1.89 -12.05 -26.43
CA SER A 179 -2.42 -11.93 -27.79
C SER A 179 -1.65 -10.95 -28.69
N MET A 180 -0.86 -10.04 -28.12
CA MET A 180 -0.01 -9.10 -28.87
C MET A 180 1.34 -9.71 -29.31
N HIS A 181 1.69 -10.88 -28.78
CA HIS A 181 2.93 -11.61 -29.08
C HIS A 181 2.71 -12.86 -29.95
N GLN A 182 1.50 -13.09 -30.40
CA GLN A 182 1.12 -14.08 -31.43
C GLN A 182 0.93 -13.40 -32.78
#